data_04a1e688c2c7ed963ce834e30162300e
#
_entry.id   04a1e688c2c7ed963ce834e30162300e
#
_cell.length_a   1.000
_cell.length_b   1.000
_cell.length_c   1.000
_cell.angle_alpha   90.00
_cell.angle_beta   90.00
_cell.angle_gamma   90.00
#
_symmetry.space_group_name_H-M   'P 1'
#
loop_
_entity.id
_entity.type
_entity.pdbx_description
1 polymer ?
#
loop_
_entity_poly.entity_id
_entity_poly.type
_entity_poly.pdbx_seq_one_letter_code
_entity_poly.pdbx_strand_id
1 'polypeptide(L)'
;MLKVVAPMAGITDADFLNKVIPQGFNVATLGGYSLDESTIEASKKIIERGRREFDFPLDEIFTHIENEVNSIKKVHGNVKVSANVRSTTPQPIIEVGNIENLDIVEINCHCRQDEIVAIGCGQEMLNRADLKDFISQVVDNVRSEVSVKIRANVDGIDTLKIASLIEDAGADYLHIDAMKKGVFEADWELLRNICNNVNIKVIGNNSVNSRANLEKMIDTGVDGFSIARSIISGNLDFNITDF
;
A
#
# COMPACT_ATOMS: atom_id res chain seq x y z
N MET A 1 -8.95 -14.54 5.08
CA MET A 1 -7.61 -13.93 4.89
C MET A 1 -7.68 -12.92 3.77
N LEU A 2 -6.99 -11.78 3.89
CA LEU A 2 -6.88 -10.78 2.83
C LEU A 2 -5.82 -11.21 1.81
N LYS A 3 -6.20 -11.22 0.54
CA LYS A 3 -5.34 -11.58 -0.60
C LYS A 3 -5.23 -10.35 -1.50
N VAL A 4 -4.15 -9.60 -1.35
CA VAL A 4 -4.03 -8.24 -1.86
C VAL A 4 -3.15 -8.18 -3.11
N VAL A 5 -3.63 -7.54 -4.18
CA VAL A 5 -2.71 -7.04 -5.22
C VAL A 5 -2.05 -5.79 -4.66
N ALA A 6 -0.72 -5.86 -4.46
CA ALA A 6 0.03 -4.73 -3.91
C ALA A 6 0.11 -3.56 -4.91
N PRO A 7 0.09 -2.30 -4.47
CA PRO A 7 0.22 -1.15 -5.35
C PRO A 7 1.58 -1.11 -6.04
N MET A 8 1.56 -0.86 -7.34
CA MET A 8 2.74 -0.66 -8.19
C MET A 8 2.53 0.57 -9.06
N ALA A 9 3.19 1.66 -8.71
CA ALA A 9 3.05 2.96 -9.40
C ALA A 9 3.28 2.84 -10.92
N GLY A 10 2.37 3.40 -11.72
CA GLY A 10 2.35 3.32 -13.18
C GLY A 10 2.01 1.93 -13.76
N ILE A 11 1.43 1.02 -12.93
CA ILE A 11 1.09 -0.35 -13.33
C ILE A 11 -0.30 -0.77 -12.83
N THR A 12 -0.59 -0.59 -11.54
CA THR A 12 -1.86 -1.05 -10.95
C THR A 12 -2.97 -0.04 -11.16
N ASP A 13 -3.45 0.04 -12.39
CA ASP A 13 -4.69 0.67 -12.84
C ASP A 13 -5.84 -0.37 -12.87
N ALA A 14 -7.05 0.09 -13.16
CA ALA A 14 -8.22 -0.78 -13.23
C ALA A 14 -8.09 -1.86 -14.33
N ASP A 15 -7.47 -1.54 -15.44
CA ASP A 15 -7.27 -2.49 -16.55
C ASP A 15 -6.38 -3.65 -16.14
N PHE A 16 -5.28 -3.37 -15.45
CA PHE A 16 -4.40 -4.38 -14.90
C PHE A 16 -5.10 -5.19 -13.80
N LEU A 17 -5.75 -4.51 -12.85
CA LEU A 17 -6.39 -5.15 -11.71
C LEU A 17 -7.55 -6.06 -12.15
N ASN A 18 -8.37 -5.65 -13.11
CA ASN A 18 -9.45 -6.48 -13.66
C ASN A 18 -8.96 -7.81 -14.27
N LYS A 19 -7.73 -7.84 -14.81
CA LYS A 19 -7.12 -9.07 -15.35
C LYS A 19 -6.63 -10.02 -14.25
N VAL A 20 -6.14 -9.47 -13.13
CA VAL A 20 -5.46 -10.30 -12.11
C VAL A 20 -6.37 -10.71 -10.95
N ILE A 21 -7.41 -9.94 -10.63
CA ILE A 21 -8.40 -10.25 -9.58
C ILE A 21 -8.95 -11.67 -9.68
N PRO A 22 -9.33 -12.21 -10.87
CA PRO A 22 -9.88 -13.56 -10.99
C PRO A 22 -8.93 -14.69 -10.54
N GLN A 23 -7.66 -14.40 -10.31
CA GLN A 23 -6.68 -15.40 -9.85
C GLN A 23 -6.77 -15.66 -8.34
N GLY A 24 -7.76 -15.08 -7.65
CA GLY A 24 -8.06 -15.36 -6.24
C GLY A 24 -7.83 -14.18 -5.30
N PHE A 25 -7.56 -12.99 -5.82
CA PHE A 25 -7.45 -11.78 -5.01
C PHE A 25 -8.83 -11.27 -4.56
N ASN A 26 -8.91 -10.79 -3.32
CA ASN A 26 -10.10 -10.18 -2.75
C ASN A 26 -9.91 -8.72 -2.31
N VAL A 27 -8.68 -8.20 -2.45
CA VAL A 27 -8.37 -6.78 -2.33
C VAL A 27 -7.50 -6.36 -3.51
N ALA A 28 -7.92 -5.32 -4.22
CA ALA A 28 -7.21 -4.75 -5.37
C ALA A 28 -6.75 -3.33 -5.02
N THR A 29 -5.43 -3.08 -5.06
CA THR A 29 -4.88 -1.77 -4.70
C THR A 29 -4.44 -1.01 -5.94
N LEU A 30 -5.13 0.08 -6.23
CA LEU A 30 -4.79 1.08 -7.24
C LEU A 30 -3.57 1.92 -6.81
N GLY A 31 -2.83 2.47 -7.75
CA GLY A 31 -1.82 3.49 -7.48
C GLY A 31 -0.39 2.91 -7.32
N GLY A 32 0.62 3.61 -6.72
CA GLY A 32 0.58 4.80 -5.89
C GLY A 32 0.44 6.12 -6.66
N TYR A 33 -0.58 6.80 -6.33
CA TYR A 33 -0.87 8.11 -6.90
C TYR A 33 -0.25 9.23 -6.07
N SER A 34 0.10 10.34 -6.73
CA SER A 34 0.56 11.58 -6.10
C SER A 34 -0.58 12.58 -6.09
N LEU A 35 -0.89 13.17 -4.93
CA LEU A 35 -2.12 13.93 -4.70
C LEU A 35 -1.94 15.42 -4.46
N ASP A 36 -0.71 15.91 -4.38
CA ASP A 36 -0.39 17.34 -4.21
C ASP A 36 0.73 17.76 -5.17
N GLU A 37 0.90 19.07 -5.34
CA GLU A 37 1.90 19.64 -6.27
C GLU A 37 3.30 19.07 -6.01
N SER A 38 3.72 18.98 -4.74
CA SER A 38 5.04 18.50 -4.37
C SER A 38 5.28 17.05 -4.77
N THR A 39 4.30 16.18 -4.52
CA THR A 39 4.39 14.74 -4.88
C THR A 39 4.26 14.53 -6.39
N ILE A 40 3.45 15.33 -7.10
CA ILE A 40 3.34 15.32 -8.56
C ILE A 40 4.66 15.73 -9.22
N GLU A 41 5.27 16.83 -8.76
CA GLU A 41 6.59 17.26 -9.28
C GLU A 41 7.68 16.20 -9.02
N ALA A 42 7.68 15.59 -7.83
CA ALA A 42 8.59 14.50 -7.52
C ALA A 42 8.38 13.30 -8.45
N SER A 43 7.10 12.93 -8.74
CA SER A 43 6.76 11.84 -9.68
C SER A 43 7.22 12.15 -11.10
N LYS A 44 7.10 13.38 -11.59
CA LYS A 44 7.61 13.79 -12.91
C LYS A 44 9.12 13.58 -13.03
N LYS A 45 9.88 13.95 -12.00
CA LYS A 45 11.34 13.70 -11.95
C LYS A 45 11.67 12.20 -11.97
N ILE A 46 10.86 11.37 -11.33
CA ILE A 46 11.01 9.90 -11.38
C ILE A 46 10.76 9.37 -12.79
N ILE A 47 9.75 9.89 -13.49
CA ILE A 47 9.44 9.57 -14.89
C ILE A 47 10.60 9.97 -15.82
N GLU A 48 11.15 11.17 -15.63
CA GLU A 48 12.32 11.66 -16.39
C GLU A 48 13.54 10.72 -16.27
N ARG A 49 13.70 10.03 -15.14
CA ARG A 49 14.70 8.99 -14.94
C ARG A 49 14.36 7.63 -15.59
N GLY A 50 13.23 7.53 -16.29
CA GLY A 50 12.80 6.33 -16.99
C GLY A 50 12.03 5.32 -16.12
N ARG A 51 11.54 5.70 -14.94
CA ARG A 51 10.68 4.83 -14.13
C ARG A 51 9.21 5.09 -14.44
N ARG A 52 8.40 4.06 -14.28
CA ARG A 52 6.96 4.18 -14.40
C ARG A 52 6.38 4.85 -13.15
N GLU A 53 5.54 5.83 -13.35
CA GLU A 53 4.67 6.46 -12.37
C GLU A 53 3.34 6.81 -13.07
N PHE A 54 2.30 7.09 -12.29
CA PHE A 54 1.10 7.73 -12.81
C PHE A 54 1.36 9.24 -12.91
N ASP A 55 1.05 9.84 -14.06
CA ASP A 55 1.25 11.26 -14.34
C ASP A 55 -0.10 11.90 -14.68
N PHE A 56 -0.74 12.45 -13.68
CA PHE A 56 -2.01 13.16 -13.80
C PHE A 56 -1.87 14.58 -13.26
N PRO A 57 -2.52 15.58 -13.89
CA PRO A 57 -2.68 16.89 -13.32
C PRO A 57 -3.47 16.85 -12.00
N LEU A 58 -3.22 17.83 -11.12
CA LEU A 58 -3.85 17.88 -9.80
C LEU A 58 -5.39 17.97 -9.87
N ASP A 59 -5.92 18.66 -10.86
CA ASP A 59 -7.35 18.83 -11.08
C ASP A 59 -8.04 17.60 -11.68
N GLU A 60 -7.30 16.62 -12.19
CA GLU A 60 -7.83 15.40 -12.81
C GLU A 60 -7.69 14.16 -11.91
N ILE A 61 -6.71 14.12 -10.99
CA ILE A 61 -6.32 12.90 -10.28
C ILE A 61 -7.46 12.31 -9.45
N PHE A 62 -8.26 13.13 -8.77
CA PHE A 62 -9.36 12.64 -7.92
C PHE A 62 -10.47 12.00 -8.76
N THR A 63 -10.86 12.65 -9.85
CA THR A 63 -11.83 12.10 -10.82
C THR A 63 -11.29 10.83 -11.48
N HIS A 64 -9.99 10.79 -11.77
CA HIS A 64 -9.36 9.58 -12.31
C HIS A 64 -9.48 8.41 -11.33
N ILE A 65 -9.09 8.60 -10.06
CA ILE A 65 -9.18 7.55 -9.03
C ILE A 65 -10.63 7.06 -8.87
N GLU A 66 -11.61 7.97 -8.85
CA GLU A 66 -13.03 7.61 -8.77
C GLU A 66 -13.47 6.73 -9.96
N ASN A 67 -13.07 7.08 -11.17
CA ASN A 67 -13.36 6.30 -12.37
C ASN A 67 -12.72 4.90 -12.32
N GLU A 68 -11.48 4.80 -11.85
CA GLU A 68 -10.78 3.53 -11.67
C GLU A 68 -11.49 2.63 -10.63
N VAL A 69 -11.89 3.19 -9.49
CA VAL A 69 -12.66 2.49 -8.46
C VAL A 69 -13.96 1.95 -9.03
N ASN A 70 -14.73 2.80 -9.73
CA ASN A 70 -16.01 2.41 -10.32
C ASN A 70 -15.84 1.36 -11.43
N SER A 71 -14.76 1.43 -12.20
CA SER A 71 -14.42 0.42 -13.21
C SER A 71 -14.24 -0.97 -12.60
N ILE A 72 -13.48 -1.07 -11.50
CA ILE A 72 -13.26 -2.34 -10.80
C ILE A 72 -14.57 -2.83 -10.16
N LYS A 73 -15.29 -1.97 -9.45
CA LYS A 73 -16.54 -2.34 -8.77
C LYS A 73 -17.64 -2.81 -9.73
N LYS A 74 -17.67 -2.27 -10.92
CA LYS A 74 -18.60 -2.69 -11.98
C LYS A 74 -18.37 -4.14 -12.42
N VAL A 75 -17.12 -4.59 -12.43
CA VAL A 75 -16.73 -5.94 -12.89
C VAL A 75 -16.66 -6.91 -11.72
N HIS A 76 -16.14 -6.45 -10.56
CA HIS A 76 -15.82 -7.25 -9.38
C HIS A 76 -16.44 -6.66 -8.11
N GLY A 77 -17.77 -6.56 -8.06
CA GLY A 77 -18.50 -5.88 -6.97
C GLY A 77 -18.20 -6.35 -5.55
N ASN A 78 -17.75 -7.60 -5.37
CA ASN A 78 -17.44 -8.18 -4.06
C ASN A 78 -15.96 -8.00 -3.64
N VAL A 79 -15.11 -7.47 -4.51
CA VAL A 79 -13.70 -7.24 -4.21
C VAL A 79 -13.55 -5.88 -3.52
N LYS A 80 -12.77 -5.83 -2.44
CA LYS A 80 -12.40 -4.55 -1.84
C LYS A 80 -11.45 -3.79 -2.77
N VAL A 81 -11.74 -2.52 -3.00
CA VAL A 81 -10.86 -1.63 -3.77
C VAL A 81 -10.13 -0.72 -2.80
N SER A 82 -8.81 -0.72 -2.91
CA SER A 82 -7.90 0.15 -2.16
C SER A 82 -7.22 1.14 -3.09
N ALA A 83 -6.93 2.35 -2.63
CA ALA A 83 -6.12 3.33 -3.35
C ALA A 83 -4.89 3.70 -2.52
N ASN A 84 -3.70 3.39 -3.03
CA ASN A 84 -2.42 3.77 -2.42
C ASN A 84 -2.03 5.16 -2.91
N VAL A 85 -1.82 6.07 -1.96
CA VAL A 85 -1.67 7.50 -2.26
C VAL A 85 -0.52 8.14 -1.50
N ARG A 86 0.10 9.15 -2.11
CA ARG A 86 1.17 9.98 -1.57
C ARG A 86 0.72 11.43 -1.47
N SER A 87 0.89 12.01 -0.30
CA SER A 87 0.69 13.45 -0.07
C SER A 87 1.55 13.92 1.08
N THR A 88 1.97 15.17 1.05
CA THR A 88 2.73 15.82 2.12
C THR A 88 1.84 16.27 3.28
N THR A 89 0.51 16.33 3.05
CA THR A 89 -0.52 16.73 4.02
C THR A 89 -1.67 15.74 4.06
N PRO A 90 -2.47 15.66 5.15
CA PRO A 90 -3.60 14.72 5.26
C PRO A 90 -4.75 15.03 4.30
N GLN A 91 -5.01 16.30 3.98
CA GLN A 91 -6.23 16.73 3.29
C GLN A 91 -6.49 16.05 1.94
N PRO A 92 -5.52 15.93 1.01
CA PRO A 92 -5.75 15.21 -0.24
C PRO A 92 -6.05 13.72 -0.04
N ILE A 93 -5.46 13.09 1.01
CA ILE A 93 -5.72 11.69 1.35
C ILE A 93 -7.14 11.52 1.88
N ILE A 94 -7.62 12.47 2.69
CA ILE A 94 -9.00 12.51 3.20
C ILE A 94 -9.99 12.63 2.02
N GLU A 95 -9.68 13.44 1.02
CA GLU A 95 -10.52 13.57 -0.17
C GLU A 95 -10.64 12.24 -0.92
N VAL A 96 -9.55 11.54 -1.15
CA VAL A 96 -9.56 10.18 -1.75
C VAL A 96 -10.31 9.19 -0.87
N GLY A 97 -10.08 9.19 0.46
CA GLY A 97 -10.75 8.28 1.40
C GLY A 97 -12.27 8.47 1.49
N ASN A 98 -12.79 9.57 0.93
CA ASN A 98 -14.23 9.87 0.84
C ASN A 98 -14.83 9.61 -0.56
N ILE A 99 -14.06 9.09 -1.51
CA ILE A 99 -14.57 8.66 -2.82
C ILE A 99 -15.60 7.55 -2.61
N GLU A 100 -16.72 7.64 -3.31
CA GLU A 100 -17.78 6.62 -3.25
C GLU A 100 -17.25 5.27 -3.77
N ASN A 101 -17.64 4.19 -3.12
CA ASN A 101 -17.22 2.81 -3.44
C ASN A 101 -15.73 2.49 -3.20
N LEU A 102 -14.91 3.41 -2.71
CA LEU A 102 -13.58 3.09 -2.22
C LEU A 102 -13.69 2.43 -0.84
N ASP A 103 -13.15 1.22 -0.69
CA ASP A 103 -13.20 0.50 0.58
C ASP A 103 -12.03 0.84 1.50
N ILE A 104 -10.85 1.11 0.94
CA ILE A 104 -9.61 1.35 1.71
C ILE A 104 -8.82 2.51 1.08
N VAL A 105 -8.45 3.52 1.88
CA VAL A 105 -7.40 4.46 1.50
C VAL A 105 -6.08 4.00 2.13
N GLU A 106 -5.02 3.85 1.32
CA GLU A 106 -3.73 3.40 1.80
C GLU A 106 -2.69 4.52 1.75
N ILE A 107 -2.25 4.97 2.94
CA ILE A 107 -1.20 5.98 3.10
C ILE A 107 0.15 5.36 2.75
N ASN A 108 0.86 5.94 1.77
CA ASN A 108 2.15 5.45 1.33
C ASN A 108 3.31 5.98 2.19
N CYS A 109 3.67 5.26 3.24
CA CYS A 109 4.89 5.46 4.03
C CYS A 109 6.01 4.46 3.61
N HIS A 110 6.02 4.03 2.34
CA HIS A 110 6.86 2.96 1.82
C HIS A 110 7.80 3.39 0.70
N CYS A 111 7.41 4.35 -0.13
CA CYS A 111 8.16 4.75 -1.31
C CYS A 111 9.55 5.27 -0.91
N ARG A 112 10.60 4.71 -1.57
CA ARG A 112 12.00 5.06 -1.30
C ARG A 112 12.67 5.83 -2.45
N GLN A 113 11.89 6.36 -3.39
CA GLN A 113 12.46 7.17 -4.47
C GLN A 113 12.99 8.46 -3.88
N ASP A 114 14.22 8.81 -4.23
CA ASP A 114 14.93 9.95 -3.64
C ASP A 114 14.14 11.26 -3.73
N GLU A 115 13.41 11.45 -4.84
CA GLU A 115 12.57 12.63 -5.07
C GLU A 115 11.38 12.69 -4.11
N ILE A 116 10.79 11.55 -3.77
CA ILE A 116 9.67 11.45 -2.80
C ILE A 116 10.20 11.60 -1.37
N VAL A 117 11.33 10.97 -1.06
CA VAL A 117 11.99 11.07 0.24
C VAL A 117 12.44 12.50 0.52
N ALA A 118 13.01 13.19 -0.48
CA ALA A 118 13.51 14.55 -0.35
C ALA A 118 12.44 15.61 0.03
N ILE A 119 11.17 15.31 -0.24
CA ILE A 119 10.04 16.18 0.15
C ILE A 119 9.35 15.73 1.44
N GLY A 120 9.95 14.81 2.20
CA GLY A 120 9.40 14.30 3.47
C GLY A 120 8.21 13.33 3.32
N CYS A 121 8.06 12.71 2.14
CA CYS A 121 6.99 11.76 1.82
C CYS A 121 7.55 10.33 1.65
N GLY A 122 6.66 9.36 1.40
CA GLY A 122 7.06 7.96 1.28
C GLY A 122 7.68 7.44 2.59
N GLN A 123 8.79 6.71 2.50
CA GLN A 123 9.42 6.15 3.72
C GLN A 123 9.94 7.23 4.69
N GLU A 124 10.19 8.46 4.22
CA GLU A 124 10.63 9.55 5.09
C GLU A 124 9.55 9.99 6.08
N MET A 125 8.29 9.70 5.80
CA MET A 125 7.20 9.92 6.77
C MET A 125 7.43 9.19 8.08
N LEU A 126 8.16 8.07 8.09
CA LEU A 126 8.48 7.32 9.31
C LEU A 126 9.38 8.09 10.30
N ASN A 127 10.06 9.13 9.83
CA ASN A 127 10.88 10.05 10.64
C ASN A 127 10.10 11.27 11.16
N ARG A 128 8.85 11.46 10.75
CA ARG A 128 8.05 12.63 11.15
C ARG A 128 7.64 12.52 12.62
N ALA A 129 7.86 13.60 13.36
CA ALA A 129 7.40 13.69 14.77
C ALA A 129 5.87 13.72 14.88
N ASP A 130 5.18 14.19 13.85
CA ASP A 130 3.72 14.33 13.76
C ASP A 130 3.05 13.17 13.00
N LEU A 131 3.76 12.04 12.74
CA LEU A 131 3.20 10.92 11.97
C LEU A 131 1.89 10.39 12.56
N LYS A 132 1.80 10.26 13.89
CA LYS A 132 0.59 9.81 14.57
C LYS A 132 -0.58 10.76 14.30
N ASP A 133 -0.36 12.06 14.48
CA ASP A 133 -1.39 13.08 14.27
C ASP A 133 -1.82 13.14 12.81
N PHE A 134 -0.86 12.97 11.87
CA PHE A 134 -1.15 12.89 10.44
C PHE A 134 -2.10 11.72 10.11
N ILE A 135 -1.79 10.51 10.62
CA ILE A 135 -2.63 9.33 10.39
C ILE A 135 -3.99 9.49 11.07
N SER A 136 -4.03 9.94 12.33
CA SER A 136 -5.29 10.16 13.06
C SER A 136 -6.20 11.16 12.35
N GLN A 137 -5.64 12.25 11.78
CA GLN A 137 -6.43 13.19 10.98
C GLN A 137 -7.08 12.53 9.76
N VAL A 138 -6.40 11.58 9.11
CA VAL A 138 -7.00 10.81 8.01
C VAL A 138 -8.09 9.91 8.55
N VAL A 139 -7.80 9.09 9.57
CA VAL A 139 -8.74 8.13 10.18
C VAL A 139 -10.04 8.81 10.62
N ASP A 140 -9.94 9.95 11.29
CA ASP A 140 -11.10 10.67 11.86
C ASP A 140 -12.00 11.32 10.79
N ASN A 141 -11.53 11.46 9.54
CA ASN A 141 -12.21 12.26 8.51
C ASN A 141 -12.55 11.50 7.22
N VAL A 142 -12.30 10.18 7.16
CA VAL A 142 -12.63 9.35 6.00
C VAL A 142 -13.78 8.39 6.27
N ARG A 143 -14.46 7.96 5.21
CA ARG A 143 -15.49 6.91 5.26
C ARG A 143 -14.91 5.52 4.97
N SER A 144 -13.82 5.46 4.21
CA SER A 144 -13.13 4.20 3.92
C SER A 144 -12.33 3.71 5.12
N GLU A 145 -12.01 2.41 5.16
CA GLU A 145 -10.98 1.89 6.06
C GLU A 145 -9.62 2.51 5.72
N VAL A 146 -8.73 2.65 6.71
CA VAL A 146 -7.39 3.24 6.54
C VAL A 146 -6.31 2.16 6.64
N SER A 147 -5.50 2.05 5.60
CA SER A 147 -4.27 1.24 5.58
C SER A 147 -3.05 2.15 5.62
N VAL A 148 -2.02 1.77 6.36
CA VAL A 148 -0.72 2.44 6.30
C VAL A 148 0.31 1.47 5.78
N LYS A 149 0.87 1.77 4.59
CA LYS A 149 1.92 0.92 4.00
C LYS A 149 3.30 1.43 4.38
N ILE A 150 4.05 0.59 5.07
CA ILE A 150 5.41 0.90 5.52
C ILE A 150 6.45 -0.05 4.91
N ARG A 151 7.72 0.35 5.02
CA ARG A 151 8.89 -0.50 4.79
C ARG A 151 9.53 -0.87 6.12
N ALA A 152 9.82 -2.16 6.30
CA ALA A 152 10.57 -2.64 7.44
C ALA A 152 12.08 -2.35 7.33
N ASN A 153 12.77 -2.36 8.44
CA ASN A 153 14.24 -2.30 8.52
C ASN A 153 14.82 -1.04 7.82
N VAL A 154 14.12 0.08 7.88
CA VAL A 154 14.65 1.38 7.48
C VAL A 154 15.67 1.84 8.53
N ASP A 155 16.83 2.37 8.08
CA ASP A 155 17.89 2.79 8.98
C ASP A 155 17.40 3.85 9.97
N GLY A 156 17.70 3.64 11.26
CA GLY A 156 17.30 4.52 12.34
C GLY A 156 15.84 4.39 12.78
N ILE A 157 15.03 3.57 12.11
CA ILE A 157 13.61 3.35 12.43
C ILE A 157 13.40 2.02 13.14
N ASP A 158 12.79 2.08 14.32
CA ASP A 158 12.27 0.91 15.03
C ASP A 158 10.90 0.52 14.42
N THR A 159 10.90 -0.52 13.59
CA THR A 159 9.70 -0.95 12.86
C THR A 159 8.56 -1.34 13.80
N LEU A 160 8.85 -1.95 14.96
CA LEU A 160 7.81 -2.35 15.92
C LEU A 160 7.17 -1.12 16.60
N LYS A 161 7.97 -0.10 16.95
CA LYS A 161 7.43 1.16 17.48
C LYS A 161 6.55 1.88 16.46
N ILE A 162 6.93 1.86 15.19
CA ILE A 162 6.08 2.43 14.12
C ILE A 162 4.79 1.63 13.98
N ALA A 163 4.83 0.30 14.05
CA ALA A 163 3.62 -0.53 14.01
C ALA A 163 2.65 -0.17 15.14
N SER A 164 3.15 -0.06 16.37
CA SER A 164 2.34 0.37 17.52
C SER A 164 1.82 1.81 17.39
N LEU A 165 2.62 2.73 16.83
CA LEU A 165 2.18 4.10 16.58
C LEU A 165 1.02 4.15 15.58
N ILE A 166 1.08 3.33 14.50
CA ILE A 166 0.02 3.24 13.49
C ILE A 166 -1.26 2.66 14.09
N GLU A 167 -1.15 1.62 14.91
CA GLU A 167 -2.28 1.07 15.69
C GLU A 167 -2.90 2.14 16.59
N ASP A 168 -2.07 2.83 17.37
CA ASP A 168 -2.49 3.92 18.26
C ASP A 168 -3.11 5.13 17.54
N ALA A 169 -2.79 5.33 16.26
CA ALA A 169 -3.40 6.35 15.42
C ALA A 169 -4.80 5.96 14.91
N GLY A 170 -5.22 4.71 15.14
CA GLY A 170 -6.54 4.20 14.80
C GLY A 170 -6.68 3.64 13.38
N ALA A 171 -5.59 3.38 12.68
CA ALA A 171 -5.65 2.74 11.36
C ALA A 171 -6.21 1.31 11.45
N ASP A 172 -6.88 0.84 10.37
CA ASP A 172 -7.47 -0.50 10.30
C ASP A 172 -6.44 -1.56 9.88
N TYR A 173 -5.45 -1.17 9.07
CA TYR A 173 -4.45 -2.08 8.51
C TYR A 173 -3.04 -1.51 8.58
N LEU A 174 -2.11 -2.37 8.95
CA LEU A 174 -0.67 -2.19 8.74
C LEU A 174 -0.22 -3.06 7.55
N HIS A 175 0.12 -2.44 6.43
CA HIS A 175 0.64 -3.13 5.25
C HIS A 175 2.17 -3.00 5.23
N ILE A 176 2.89 -4.10 5.48
CA ILE A 176 4.33 -4.06 5.72
C ILE A 176 5.13 -4.80 4.64
N ASP A 177 6.00 -4.07 3.93
CA ASP A 177 7.07 -4.65 3.13
C ASP A 177 8.19 -5.10 4.06
N ALA A 178 8.22 -6.40 4.36
CA ALA A 178 9.14 -7.02 5.28
C ALA A 178 10.56 -7.18 4.68
N MET A 179 11.06 -6.15 4.01
CA MET A 179 12.39 -6.13 3.40
C MET A 179 13.47 -6.33 4.47
N LYS A 180 14.45 -7.18 4.16
CA LYS A 180 15.66 -7.37 4.95
C LYS A 180 16.88 -6.97 4.14
N LYS A 181 17.73 -6.09 4.69
CA LYS A 181 18.93 -5.63 3.98
C LYS A 181 19.88 -6.78 3.69
N GLY A 182 20.38 -6.83 2.44
CA GLY A 182 21.35 -7.83 2.03
C GLY A 182 20.81 -9.26 1.86
N VAL A 183 19.48 -9.44 1.98
CA VAL A 183 18.82 -10.75 1.84
C VAL A 183 17.70 -10.66 0.83
N PHE A 184 17.53 -11.71 0.01
CA PHE A 184 16.45 -11.80 -0.97
C PHE A 184 15.15 -12.42 -0.41
N GLU A 185 15.06 -12.58 0.92
CA GLU A 185 13.87 -13.07 1.62
C GLU A 185 13.28 -11.98 2.52
N ALA A 186 11.98 -12.13 2.82
CA ALA A 186 11.31 -11.31 3.83
C ALA A 186 11.90 -11.58 5.23
N ASP A 187 11.79 -10.62 6.12
CA ASP A 187 12.11 -10.77 7.53
C ASP A 187 10.93 -11.43 8.26
N TRP A 188 10.86 -12.77 8.15
CA TRP A 188 9.79 -13.58 8.74
C TRP A 188 9.73 -13.46 10.26
N GLU A 189 10.90 -13.29 10.89
CA GLU A 189 11.00 -13.15 12.34
C GLU A 189 10.43 -11.81 12.82
N LEU A 190 10.77 -10.72 12.10
CA LEU A 190 10.21 -9.41 12.38
C LEU A 190 8.68 -9.40 12.18
N LEU A 191 8.17 -9.99 11.09
CA LEU A 191 6.72 -10.10 10.87
C LEU A 191 6.02 -10.82 12.02
N ARG A 192 6.54 -11.98 12.42
CA ARG A 192 5.99 -12.73 13.55
C ARG A 192 6.02 -11.92 14.85
N ASN A 193 7.12 -11.19 15.10
CA ASN A 193 7.23 -10.32 16.26
C ASN A 193 6.19 -9.19 16.22
N ILE A 194 5.96 -8.57 15.07
CA ILE A 194 4.93 -7.53 14.92
C ILE A 194 3.55 -8.13 15.17
N CYS A 195 3.17 -9.22 14.48
CA CYS A 195 1.85 -9.87 14.66
C CYS A 195 1.57 -10.28 16.12
N ASN A 196 2.61 -10.59 16.91
CA ASN A 196 2.47 -10.94 18.33
C ASN A 196 2.34 -9.71 19.27
N ASN A 197 2.64 -8.51 18.79
CA ASN A 197 2.74 -7.30 19.65
C ASN A 197 1.77 -6.18 19.25
N VAL A 198 1.01 -6.35 18.17
CA VAL A 198 -0.04 -5.40 17.75
C VAL A 198 -1.37 -6.14 17.58
N ASN A 199 -2.49 -5.41 17.68
CA ASN A 199 -3.83 -5.96 17.44
C ASN A 199 -4.43 -5.45 16.12
N ILE A 200 -3.79 -4.46 15.47
CA ILE A 200 -4.16 -4.00 14.13
C ILE A 200 -3.99 -5.14 13.12
N LYS A 201 -4.83 -5.22 12.11
CA LYS A 201 -4.71 -6.23 11.05
C LYS A 201 -3.44 -6.02 10.24
N VAL A 202 -2.59 -7.05 10.16
CA VAL A 202 -1.30 -7.00 9.45
C VAL A 202 -1.40 -7.65 8.08
N ILE A 203 -1.01 -6.91 7.04
CA ILE A 203 -0.86 -7.41 5.67
C ILE A 203 0.63 -7.51 5.37
N GLY A 204 1.15 -8.74 5.24
CA GLY A 204 2.54 -8.99 4.93
C GLY A 204 2.83 -8.84 3.44
N ASN A 205 3.95 -8.22 3.12
CA ASN A 205 4.46 -8.08 1.74
C ASN A 205 5.95 -8.44 1.68
N ASN A 206 6.42 -8.78 0.53
CA ASN A 206 7.76 -9.22 0.16
C ASN A 206 7.88 -10.75 0.10
N SER A 207 8.66 -11.20 -0.86
CA SER A 207 9.03 -12.62 -1.10
C SER A 207 7.88 -13.59 -1.39
N VAL A 208 6.63 -13.12 -1.54
CA VAL A 208 5.49 -13.97 -1.94
C VAL A 208 5.57 -14.25 -3.44
N ASN A 209 6.43 -15.18 -3.81
CA ASN A 209 6.76 -15.54 -5.20
C ASN A 209 6.65 -17.04 -5.48
N SER A 210 6.18 -17.81 -4.51
CA SER A 210 5.93 -19.26 -4.60
C SER A 210 4.96 -19.68 -3.52
N ARG A 211 4.34 -20.86 -3.66
CA ARG A 211 3.47 -21.45 -2.64
C ARG A 211 4.22 -21.60 -1.30
N ALA A 212 5.45 -22.09 -1.32
CA ALA A 212 6.24 -22.28 -0.10
C ALA A 212 6.51 -20.96 0.64
N ASN A 213 6.78 -19.87 -0.08
CA ASN A 213 6.98 -18.56 0.54
C ASN A 213 5.66 -17.94 0.99
N LEU A 214 4.54 -18.24 0.33
CA LEU A 214 3.21 -17.84 0.81
C LEU A 214 2.88 -18.55 2.13
N GLU A 215 3.14 -19.86 2.24
CA GLU A 215 2.96 -20.61 3.48
C GLU A 215 3.82 -20.02 4.62
N LYS A 216 5.10 -19.70 4.37
CA LYS A 216 5.95 -19.00 5.35
C LYS A 216 5.36 -17.64 5.76
N MET A 217 4.78 -16.89 4.82
CA MET A 217 4.14 -15.61 5.12
C MET A 217 2.95 -15.80 6.08
N ILE A 218 2.09 -16.76 5.79
CA ILE A 218 0.92 -17.08 6.62
C ILE A 218 1.33 -17.57 8.01
N ASP A 219 2.38 -18.37 8.09
CA ASP A 219 2.93 -18.89 9.35
C ASP A 219 3.52 -17.79 10.27
N THR A 220 3.69 -16.57 9.78
CA THR A 220 4.06 -15.42 10.64
C THR A 220 2.89 -14.89 11.47
N GLY A 221 1.66 -15.27 11.16
CA GLY A 221 0.44 -14.81 11.85
C GLY A 221 -0.22 -13.58 11.23
N VAL A 222 0.13 -13.21 9.99
CA VAL A 222 -0.50 -12.08 9.28
C VAL A 222 -1.97 -12.36 8.96
N ASP A 223 -2.81 -11.32 8.96
CA ASP A 223 -4.22 -11.37 8.58
C ASP A 223 -4.42 -11.40 7.06
N GLY A 224 -3.38 -11.04 6.33
CA GLY A 224 -3.36 -11.03 4.88
C GLY A 224 -1.95 -10.96 4.30
N PHE A 225 -1.88 -11.20 3.00
CA PHE A 225 -0.63 -11.04 2.25
C PHE A 225 -0.86 -10.21 1.00
N SER A 226 0.21 -9.60 0.49
CA SER A 226 0.15 -8.87 -0.76
C SER A 226 1.22 -9.33 -1.75
N ILE A 227 0.86 -9.31 -3.03
CA ILE A 227 1.72 -9.73 -4.14
C ILE A 227 1.92 -8.56 -5.09
N ALA A 228 3.18 -8.29 -5.45
CA ALA A 228 3.58 -7.25 -6.40
C ALA A 228 4.29 -7.88 -7.61
N ARG A 229 5.61 -8.03 -7.56
CA ARG A 229 6.44 -8.44 -8.70
C ARG A 229 6.05 -9.77 -9.33
N SER A 230 5.56 -10.72 -8.54
CA SER A 230 5.17 -12.05 -9.04
C SER A 230 3.91 -12.04 -9.91
N ILE A 231 3.11 -10.95 -9.87
CA ILE A 231 1.91 -10.78 -10.70
C ILE A 231 2.10 -9.76 -11.83
N ILE A 232 3.26 -9.13 -11.95
CA ILE A 232 3.50 -8.03 -12.90
C ILE A 232 3.32 -8.45 -14.37
N SER A 233 3.51 -9.74 -14.68
CA SER A 233 3.23 -10.31 -16.00
C SER A 233 1.73 -10.47 -16.30
N GLY A 234 0.88 -10.28 -15.29
CA GLY A 234 -0.56 -10.53 -15.36
C GLY A 234 -0.98 -11.95 -14.94
N ASN A 235 -0.03 -12.84 -14.60
CA ASN A 235 -0.31 -14.19 -14.17
C ASN A 235 0.56 -14.60 -12.97
N LEU A 236 -0.03 -15.36 -12.03
CA LEU A 236 0.71 -16.04 -10.96
C LEU A 236 1.11 -17.44 -11.41
N ASP A 237 2.33 -17.84 -11.06
CA ASP A 237 2.82 -19.19 -11.30
C ASP A 237 2.43 -20.20 -10.21
N PHE A 238 1.62 -19.78 -9.23
CA PHE A 238 1.15 -20.60 -8.11
C PHE A 238 -0.28 -20.20 -7.68
N ASN A 239 -1.01 -21.16 -7.12
CA ASN A 239 -2.39 -20.95 -6.67
C ASN A 239 -2.45 -20.28 -5.28
N ILE A 240 -3.35 -19.30 -5.13
CA ILE A 240 -3.62 -18.59 -3.86
C ILE A 240 -5.06 -18.80 -3.39
N THR A 241 -5.90 -19.55 -4.13
CA THR A 241 -7.33 -19.70 -3.80
C THR A 241 -7.57 -20.58 -2.58
N ASP A 242 -6.62 -21.46 -2.25
CA ASP A 242 -6.73 -22.42 -1.15
C ASP A 242 -6.53 -21.80 0.25
N PHE A 243 -6.17 -20.52 0.33
CA PHE A 243 -5.83 -19.81 1.58
C PHE A 243 -6.89 -18.83 2.05
#